data_0383ce20b4f7f9419f5eea1fefb67a78
#
_entry.id   0383ce20b4f7f9419f5eea1fefb67a78
#
_cell.length_a   1.000
_cell.length_b   1.000
_cell.length_c   1.000
_cell.angle_alpha   90.00
_cell.angle_beta   90.00
_cell.angle_gamma   90.00
#
_symmetry.space_group_name_H-M   'P 1'
#
loop_
_entity.id
_entity.type
_entity.pdbx_description
1 polymer ?
#
loop_
_entity_poly.entity_id
_entity_poly.type
_entity_poly.pdbx_seq_one_letter_code
_entity_poly.pdbx_strand_id
1 'polypeptide(L)'
;MNTIFVAGHAKLPAGMAANHISESLTLTLEVDRKYGVIVDASCTLATEHGRSFVKALLKGYSLQDGVDEPAAKLKEGYLGKAGNALEAALKDSHKQYLLH
;
A
#
# COMPACT_ATOMS: atom_id res chain seq x y z
N MET A 1 -7.46 -15.60 -14.31
CA MET A 1 -7.37 -14.17 -13.96
C MET A 1 -6.02 -13.61 -14.34
N ASN A 2 -6.04 -12.45 -14.91
CA ASN A 2 -4.84 -11.82 -15.41
C ASN A 2 -4.32 -10.75 -14.45
N THR A 3 -4.09 -11.15 -13.23
CA THR A 3 -3.57 -10.24 -12.22
C THR A 3 -2.26 -10.76 -11.65
N ILE A 4 -1.48 -9.85 -11.06
CA ILE A 4 -0.29 -10.20 -10.31
C ILE A 4 -0.39 -9.60 -8.91
N PHE A 5 0.26 -10.26 -7.98
CA PHE A 5 0.30 -9.86 -6.58
C PHE A 5 1.62 -9.12 -6.34
N VAL A 6 1.52 -7.91 -5.80
CA VAL A 6 2.69 -7.08 -5.54
C VAL A 6 2.69 -6.73 -4.06
N ALA A 7 3.82 -6.90 -3.40
CA ALA A 7 3.94 -6.59 -1.98
C ALA A 7 5.04 -5.56 -1.76
N GLY A 8 4.75 -4.62 -0.88
CA GLY A 8 5.71 -3.62 -0.45
C GLY A 8 5.74 -3.54 1.06
N HIS A 9 6.87 -3.15 1.60
CA HIS A 9 7.08 -3.12 3.04
C HIS A 9 7.71 -1.79 3.45
N ALA A 10 7.39 -1.37 4.67
CA ALA A 10 7.99 -0.18 5.26
C ALA A 10 8.08 -0.36 6.77
N LYS A 11 9.03 0.31 7.37
CA LYS A 11 9.21 0.25 8.81
C LYS A 11 8.17 1.15 9.50
N LEU A 12 7.57 0.63 10.56
CA LEU A 12 6.63 1.41 11.36
C LEU A 12 7.39 2.34 12.30
N PRO A 13 6.81 3.48 12.67
CA PRO A 13 7.40 4.36 13.67
C PRO A 13 7.54 3.67 15.01
N ALA A 14 8.50 4.09 15.81
CA ALA A 14 8.68 3.57 17.15
C ALA A 14 7.41 3.77 17.97
N GLY A 15 7.02 2.75 18.72
CA GLY A 15 5.85 2.79 19.57
C GLY A 15 4.54 2.40 18.90
N MET A 16 4.55 2.18 17.59
CA MET A 16 3.35 1.72 16.90
C MET A 16 3.16 0.22 16.98
N ALA A 17 4.25 -0.53 17.02
CA ALA A 17 4.15 -1.98 17.15
C ALA A 17 3.65 -2.32 18.54
N ALA A 18 2.45 -2.84 18.61
CA ALA A 18 1.78 -3.05 19.89
C ALA A 18 2.40 -4.15 20.73
N ASN A 19 3.15 -5.06 20.14
CA ASN A 19 3.55 -6.26 20.88
C ASN A 19 4.77 -6.96 20.31
N HIS A 20 5.69 -6.24 19.77
CA HIS A 20 6.98 -6.78 19.28
C HIS A 20 6.87 -7.78 18.14
N ILE A 21 5.68 -8.06 17.65
CA ILE A 21 5.51 -9.07 16.62
C ILE A 21 5.89 -8.51 15.26
N SER A 22 5.62 -7.24 15.02
CA SER A 22 5.94 -6.65 13.74
C SER A 22 6.30 -5.18 13.89
N GLU A 23 7.47 -4.84 13.39
CA GLU A 23 7.90 -3.45 13.30
C GLU A 23 7.75 -2.90 11.91
N SER A 24 7.20 -3.69 11.00
CA SER A 24 7.00 -3.26 9.62
C SER A 24 5.56 -3.37 9.19
N LEU A 25 5.22 -2.49 8.25
CA LEU A 25 3.92 -2.50 7.60
C LEU A 25 4.09 -3.18 6.26
N THR A 26 3.18 -4.08 5.94
CA THR A 26 3.12 -4.70 4.62
C THR A 26 1.89 -4.18 3.90
N LEU A 27 2.09 -3.75 2.66
CA LEU A 27 1.01 -3.37 1.76
C LEU A 27 1.02 -4.34 0.59
N THR A 28 -0.12 -4.91 0.28
CA THR A 28 -0.24 -5.82 -0.85
C THR A 28 -1.22 -5.23 -1.86
N LEU A 29 -0.88 -5.38 -3.12
CA LEU A 29 -1.69 -4.90 -4.23
C LEU A 29 -1.93 -6.05 -5.18
N GLU A 30 -3.14 -6.17 -5.67
CA GLU A 30 -3.42 -7.01 -6.82
C GLU A 30 -3.64 -6.08 -8.00
N VAL A 31 -2.83 -6.26 -9.04
CA VAL A 31 -2.87 -5.37 -10.19
C VAL A 31 -3.14 -6.16 -11.45
N ASP A 32 -3.88 -5.56 -12.36
CA ASP A 32 -4.12 -6.13 -13.66
C ASP A 32 -2.81 -6.16 -14.45
N ARG A 33 -2.56 -7.31 -15.09
CA ARG A 33 -1.26 -7.56 -15.73
C ARG A 33 -1.03 -6.68 -16.94
N LYS A 34 -2.10 -6.32 -17.63
CA LYS A 34 -1.98 -5.57 -18.88
C LYS A 34 -1.73 -4.08 -18.65
N TYR A 35 -2.48 -3.47 -17.76
CA TYR A 35 -2.43 -2.02 -17.56
C TYR A 35 -1.86 -1.62 -16.20
N GLY A 36 -1.62 -2.57 -15.31
CA GLY A 36 -1.08 -2.28 -13.99
C GLY A 36 -2.08 -1.59 -13.06
N VAL A 37 -3.36 -1.68 -13.35
CA VAL A 37 -4.39 -1.04 -12.53
C VAL A 37 -4.58 -1.82 -11.24
N ILE A 38 -4.61 -1.11 -10.12
CA ILE A 38 -4.85 -1.71 -8.81
C ILE A 38 -6.32 -2.10 -8.73
N VAL A 39 -6.58 -3.41 -8.65
CA VAL A 39 -7.95 -3.93 -8.54
C VAL A 39 -8.30 -4.35 -7.12
N ASP A 40 -7.31 -4.57 -6.29
CA ASP A 40 -7.51 -4.90 -4.88
C ASP A 40 -6.27 -4.51 -4.10
N ALA A 41 -6.44 -4.26 -2.81
CA ALA A 41 -5.33 -3.89 -1.93
C ALA A 41 -5.67 -4.28 -0.50
N SER A 42 -4.64 -4.60 0.26
CA SER A 42 -4.76 -4.81 1.70
C SER A 42 -3.44 -4.41 2.37
N CYS A 43 -3.47 -4.29 3.67
CA CYS A 43 -2.28 -3.94 4.43
C CYS A 43 -2.43 -4.47 5.85
N THR A 44 -1.35 -4.36 6.63
CA THR A 44 -1.32 -4.91 7.98
C THR A 44 -1.75 -3.91 9.05
N LEU A 45 -2.67 -3.00 8.70
CA LEU A 45 -3.32 -2.17 9.72
C LEU A 45 -4.23 -3.04 10.59
N ALA A 46 -4.34 -2.66 11.86
CA ALA A 46 -5.04 -3.47 12.84
C ALA A 46 -6.54 -3.57 12.58
N THR A 47 -7.17 -2.50 12.08
CA THR A 47 -8.62 -2.50 11.92
C THR A 47 -9.02 -2.82 10.50
N GLU A 48 -10.12 -3.57 10.39
CA GLU A 48 -10.71 -3.85 9.09
C GLU A 48 -11.09 -2.56 8.36
N HIS A 49 -11.62 -1.59 9.11
CA HIS A 49 -12.00 -0.30 8.53
C HIS A 49 -10.79 0.42 7.94
N GLY A 50 -9.67 0.42 8.66
CA GLY A 50 -8.43 1.04 8.15
C GLY A 50 -7.96 0.37 6.87
N ARG A 51 -7.97 -0.96 6.83
CA ARG A 51 -7.57 -1.70 5.64
C ARG A 51 -8.48 -1.40 4.45
N SER A 52 -9.79 -1.37 4.69
CA SER A 52 -10.76 -1.07 3.63
C SER A 52 -10.63 0.36 3.13
N PHE A 53 -10.36 1.30 4.02
CA PHE A 53 -10.18 2.69 3.65
C PHE A 53 -8.96 2.87 2.75
N VAL A 54 -7.84 2.25 3.11
CA VAL A 54 -6.63 2.31 2.29
C VAL A 54 -6.88 1.69 0.91
N LYS A 55 -7.57 0.55 0.87
CA LYS A 55 -7.95 -0.07 -0.39
C LYS A 55 -8.75 0.90 -1.27
N ALA A 56 -9.73 1.58 -0.68
CA ALA A 56 -10.58 2.52 -1.42
C ALA A 56 -9.76 3.69 -1.99
N LEU A 57 -8.74 4.14 -1.26
CA LEU A 57 -7.89 5.22 -1.74
C LEU A 57 -7.00 4.81 -2.91
N LEU A 58 -6.60 3.54 -2.97
CA LEU A 58 -5.62 3.08 -3.95
C LEU A 58 -6.24 2.43 -5.18
N LYS A 59 -7.42 1.87 -5.05
CA LYS A 59 -8.05 1.11 -6.13
C LYS A 59 -8.30 2.01 -7.33
N GLY A 60 -7.95 1.52 -8.51
CA GLY A 60 -8.20 2.22 -9.75
C GLY A 60 -7.01 2.97 -10.33
N TYR A 61 -5.97 3.20 -9.53
CA TYR A 61 -4.75 3.80 -10.07
C TYR A 61 -3.92 2.77 -10.80
N SER A 62 -3.22 3.19 -11.84
CA SER A 62 -2.30 2.31 -12.57
C SER A 62 -0.88 2.54 -12.12
N LEU A 63 -0.18 1.47 -11.77
CA LEU A 63 1.23 1.55 -11.42
C LEU A 63 2.11 1.90 -12.63
N GLN A 64 1.59 1.76 -13.85
CA GLN A 64 2.30 2.18 -15.05
C GLN A 64 2.38 3.69 -15.17
N ASP A 65 1.46 4.41 -14.55
CA ASP A 65 1.45 5.87 -14.54
C ASP A 65 2.29 6.46 -13.40
N GLY A 66 3.00 5.61 -12.66
CA GLY A 66 3.74 6.04 -11.51
C GLY A 66 2.93 5.90 -10.23
N VAL A 67 3.46 6.42 -9.15
CA VAL A 67 2.85 6.23 -7.83
C VAL A 67 2.60 7.56 -7.10
N ASP A 68 2.95 8.68 -7.73
CA ASP A 68 2.84 9.99 -7.06
C ASP A 68 1.40 10.34 -6.72
N GLU A 69 0.47 10.06 -7.62
CA GLU A 69 -0.92 10.41 -7.40
C GLU A 69 -1.57 9.58 -6.29
N PRO A 70 -1.48 8.25 -6.29
CA PRO A 70 -2.02 7.49 -5.17
C PRO A 70 -1.27 7.76 -3.85
N ALA A 71 0.03 8.05 -3.90
CA ALA A 71 0.76 8.43 -2.70
C ALA A 71 0.20 9.72 -2.10
N ALA A 72 -0.12 10.70 -2.95
CA ALA A 72 -0.74 11.94 -2.51
C ALA A 72 -2.11 11.69 -1.89
N LYS A 73 -2.87 10.76 -2.43
CA LYS A 73 -4.18 10.40 -1.87
C LYS A 73 -4.05 9.78 -0.48
N LEU A 74 -3.05 8.94 -0.28
CA LEU A 74 -2.78 8.41 1.05
C LEU A 74 -2.42 9.52 2.03
N LYS A 75 -1.58 10.44 1.61
CA LYS A 75 -1.12 11.53 2.46
C LYS A 75 -2.28 12.45 2.86
N GLU A 76 -3.19 12.73 1.93
CA GLU A 76 -4.35 13.58 2.20
C GLU A 76 -5.42 12.88 3.02
N GLY A 77 -5.66 11.61 2.75
CA GLY A 77 -6.81 10.89 3.28
C GLY A 77 -6.54 10.12 4.56
N TYR A 78 -5.30 9.69 4.79
CA TYR A 78 -4.97 8.92 5.97
C TYR A 78 -4.21 9.79 6.96
N LEU A 79 -4.85 10.13 8.07
CA LEU A 79 -4.24 10.95 9.12
C LEU A 79 -3.98 10.04 10.34
N GLY A 80 -2.74 9.65 10.49
CA GLY A 80 -2.34 8.77 11.59
C GLY A 80 -0.85 8.48 11.51
N LYS A 81 -0.33 7.85 12.56
CA LYS A 81 1.10 7.59 12.68
C LYS A 81 1.64 6.65 11.60
N ALA A 82 0.78 5.78 11.06
CA ALA A 82 1.19 4.84 10.02
C ALA A 82 1.22 5.47 8.62
N GLY A 83 0.83 6.73 8.47
CA GLY A 83 0.71 7.37 7.17
C GLY A 83 1.99 7.34 6.35
N ASN A 84 3.13 7.69 6.97
CA ASN A 84 4.41 7.67 6.27
C ASN A 84 4.82 6.26 5.88
N ALA A 85 4.53 5.27 6.73
CA ALA A 85 4.84 3.89 6.43
C ALA A 85 3.98 3.36 5.28
N LEU A 86 2.71 3.76 5.23
CA LEU A 86 1.83 3.40 4.12
C LEU A 86 2.35 3.96 2.80
N GLU A 87 2.75 5.22 2.81
CA GLU A 87 3.31 5.86 1.61
C GLU A 87 4.60 5.18 1.16
N ALA A 88 5.49 4.88 2.11
CA ALA A 88 6.74 4.19 1.80
C ALA A 88 6.50 2.77 1.29
N ALA A 89 5.56 2.07 1.87
CA ALA A 89 5.20 0.72 1.41
C ALA A 89 4.60 0.75 0.00
N LEU A 90 3.81 1.78 -0.31
CA LEU A 90 3.27 1.95 -1.66
C LEU A 90 4.40 2.17 -2.67
N LYS A 91 5.37 3.00 -2.32
CA LYS A 91 6.53 3.24 -3.20
C LYS A 91 7.37 1.99 -3.38
N ASP A 92 7.52 1.19 -2.33
CA ASP A 92 8.21 -0.09 -2.42
C ASP A 92 7.44 -1.06 -3.31
N SER A 93 6.12 -1.10 -3.21
CA SER A 93 5.28 -1.93 -4.09
C SER A 93 5.48 -1.54 -5.55
N HIS A 94 5.53 -0.25 -5.83
CA HIS A 94 5.76 0.25 -7.19
C HIS A 94 7.13 -0.20 -7.70
N LYS A 95 8.14 -0.14 -6.84
CA LYS A 95 9.48 -0.60 -7.19
C LYS A 95 9.47 -2.09 -7.53
N GLN A 96 8.79 -2.91 -6.72
CA GLN A 96 8.68 -4.34 -6.99
C GLN A 96 7.95 -4.59 -8.32
N TYR A 97 6.91 -3.82 -8.60
CA TYR A 97 6.18 -3.92 -9.85
C TYR A 97 7.09 -3.64 -11.04
N LEU A 98 7.93 -2.61 -10.95
CA LEU A 98 8.83 -2.24 -12.04
C LEU A 98 9.92 -3.28 -12.29
N LEU A 99 10.23 -4.11 -11.29
CA LEU A 99 11.27 -5.12 -11.41
C LEU A 99 10.81 -6.41 -12.08
N HIS A 100 9.49 -6.59 -12.25
CA HIS A 100 9.00 -7.86 -12.78
C HIS A 100 9.05 -7.96 -14.31
#